data_254e867a504163114aeb2a84a7ec9af4
#
_entry.id   254e867a504163114aeb2a84a7ec9af4
#
_cell.length_a   1.000
_cell.length_b   1.000
_cell.length_c   1.000
_cell.angle_alpha   90.00
_cell.angle_beta   90.00
_cell.angle_gamma   90.00
#
_symmetry.space_group_name_H-M   'P 1'
#
loop_
_entity.id
_entity.type
_entity.pdbx_description
1 polymer ?
#
loop_
_entity_poly.entity_id
_entity_poly.type
_entity_poly.pdbx_seq_one_letter_code
_entity_poly.pdbx_strand_id
1 'polypeptide(L)'
;IDIPFDLNTKSEQLLDAYLILKADAMRLPAGHLMAREQFVLGQYDFSVKKETPAAISLCKRADAYVVSGAHFSLAVSKKTGELSSYELDGRECLRSGVRPCFGRANIDNERIAQIPFDFVRTLIGLNAFKNAGKAMIPLEVTATQGKDAVKITVRWLCRYLDQVETTYVVLPSGRV
;
A
#
# COMPACT_ATOMS: atom_id res chain seq x y z
N ILE A 1 38.83 4.98 12.66
CA ILE A 1 38.21 3.69 13.03
C ILE A 1 37.84 3.01 11.72
N ASP A 2 38.51 1.90 11.44
CA ASP A 2 38.15 1.08 10.29
C ASP A 2 36.99 0.17 10.72
N ILE A 3 35.87 0.29 10.02
CA ILE A 3 34.70 -0.56 10.26
C ILE A 3 34.67 -1.58 9.13
N PRO A 4 34.92 -2.88 9.40
CA PRO A 4 34.91 -3.91 8.39
C PRO A 4 33.45 -4.22 7.99
N PHE A 5 33.02 -3.71 6.86
CA PHE A 5 31.73 -4.06 6.27
C PHE A 5 31.88 -4.33 4.78
N ASP A 6 31.06 -5.23 4.26
CA ASP A 6 31.02 -5.57 2.85
C ASP A 6 29.94 -4.71 2.15
N LEU A 7 30.39 -3.75 1.34
CA LEU A 7 29.50 -2.90 0.54
C LEU A 7 28.97 -3.57 -0.73
N ASN A 8 29.37 -4.80 -1.03
CA ASN A 8 28.97 -5.50 -2.25
C ASN A 8 27.58 -6.16 -2.15
N THR A 9 26.85 -5.95 -1.07
CA THR A 9 25.48 -6.47 -0.94
C THR A 9 24.50 -5.59 -1.70
N LYS A 10 23.55 -6.21 -2.40
CA LYS A 10 22.42 -5.52 -3.06
C LYS A 10 21.32 -5.11 -2.07
N SER A 11 21.59 -5.15 -0.78
CA SER A 11 20.69 -4.79 0.30
C SER A 11 21.00 -3.39 0.81
N GLU A 12 20.01 -2.75 1.38
CA GLU A 12 20.21 -1.53 2.15
C GLU A 12 21.10 -1.82 3.36
N GLN A 13 22.13 -0.98 3.53
CA GLN A 13 23.05 -1.05 4.67
C GLN A 13 23.06 0.30 5.37
N LEU A 14 22.81 0.28 6.66
CA LEU A 14 22.76 1.44 7.52
C LEU A 14 23.81 1.31 8.62
N LEU A 15 24.54 2.40 8.89
CA LEU A 15 25.42 2.52 10.03
C LEU A 15 24.81 3.47 11.05
N ASP A 16 24.46 2.95 12.21
CA ASP A 16 24.05 3.76 13.36
C ASP A 16 25.24 4.10 14.24
N ALA A 17 25.48 5.39 14.43
CA ALA A 17 26.49 5.92 15.35
C ALA A 17 25.84 6.53 16.58
N TYR A 18 26.35 6.20 17.75
CA TYR A 18 25.86 6.67 19.03
C TYR A 18 26.96 7.36 19.82
N LEU A 19 26.69 8.56 20.33
CA LEU A 19 27.52 9.24 21.28
C LEU A 19 26.93 9.06 22.68
N ILE A 20 27.68 8.37 23.56
CA ILE A 20 27.20 8.00 24.88
C ILE A 20 28.16 8.56 25.95
N LEU A 21 27.63 9.11 27.05
CA LEU A 21 28.43 9.56 28.19
C LEU A 21 29.13 8.37 28.84
N LYS A 22 30.47 8.49 29.02
CA LYS A 22 31.26 7.46 29.72
C LYS A 22 31.13 7.56 31.25
N ALA A 23 30.87 8.72 31.77
CA ALA A 23 30.76 9.01 33.18
C ALA A 23 29.64 10.03 33.42
N ASP A 24 29.21 10.13 34.67
CA ASP A 24 28.20 11.14 35.06
C ASP A 24 28.71 12.55 34.77
N ALA A 25 27.91 13.34 34.05
CA ALA A 25 28.24 14.71 33.69
C ALA A 25 26.99 15.56 33.56
N MET A 26 27.03 16.84 33.94
CA MET A 26 25.97 17.82 33.78
C MET A 26 24.59 17.31 34.24
N ARG A 27 24.50 16.60 35.35
CA ARG A 27 23.27 15.96 35.88
C ARG A 27 22.71 14.82 35.03
N LEU A 28 23.49 14.30 34.07
CA LEU A 28 23.13 13.14 33.25
C LEU A 28 23.97 11.96 33.70
N PRO A 29 23.38 10.76 33.80
CA PRO A 29 24.12 9.55 34.22
C PRO A 29 25.03 9.03 33.11
N ALA A 30 26.05 8.27 33.50
CA ALA A 30 26.82 7.45 32.56
C ALA A 30 25.89 6.57 31.76
N GLY A 31 26.17 6.36 30.47
CA GLY A 31 25.30 5.65 29.54
C GLY A 31 24.23 6.50 28.89
N HIS A 32 24.08 7.77 29.29
CA HIS A 32 23.12 8.67 28.64
C HIS A 32 23.48 8.90 27.18
N LEU A 33 22.48 8.72 26.29
CA LEU A 33 22.61 8.96 24.85
C LEU A 33 22.62 10.46 24.55
N MET A 34 23.76 10.99 24.12
CA MET A 34 23.96 12.40 23.81
C MET A 34 23.57 12.75 22.37
N ALA A 35 23.87 11.87 21.43
CA ALA A 35 23.53 12.04 20.03
C ALA A 35 23.43 10.68 19.33
N ARG A 36 22.64 10.66 18.26
CA ARG A 36 22.55 9.52 17.34
C ARG A 36 22.56 10.05 15.91
N GLU A 37 23.30 9.36 15.05
CA GLU A 37 23.30 9.64 13.62
C GLU A 37 23.21 8.31 12.86
N GLN A 38 22.54 8.31 11.72
CA GLN A 38 22.43 7.17 10.85
C GLN A 38 22.97 7.51 9.46
N PHE A 39 23.91 6.70 8.99
CA PHE A 39 24.52 6.85 7.68
C PHE A 39 24.06 5.73 6.76
N VAL A 40 23.61 6.10 5.56
CA VAL A 40 23.28 5.11 4.51
C VAL A 40 24.57 4.74 3.79
N LEU A 41 25.02 3.51 3.94
CA LEU A 41 26.23 2.97 3.33
C LEU A 41 25.96 2.30 1.99
N GLY A 42 24.84 1.61 1.88
CA GLY A 42 24.38 0.96 0.66
C GLY A 42 22.90 1.23 0.44
N GLN A 43 22.53 1.53 -0.80
CA GLN A 43 21.13 1.74 -1.17
C GLN A 43 20.53 0.44 -1.68
N TYR A 44 19.28 0.18 -1.30
CA TYR A 44 18.52 -0.91 -1.88
C TYR A 44 18.24 -0.63 -3.35
N ASP A 45 18.47 -1.63 -4.18
CA ASP A 45 18.11 -1.54 -5.61
C ASP A 45 16.61 -1.81 -5.78
N PHE A 46 15.83 -0.74 -5.93
CA PHE A 46 14.40 -0.80 -6.22
C PHE A 46 14.11 -1.11 -7.69
N SER A 47 15.12 -1.37 -8.51
CA SER A 47 14.89 -1.75 -9.89
C SER A 47 14.00 -3.00 -9.96
N VAL A 48 12.94 -2.89 -10.72
CA VAL A 48 12.02 -4.00 -10.93
C VAL A 48 12.73 -5.03 -11.79
N LYS A 49 13.06 -6.19 -11.21
CA LYS A 49 13.57 -7.31 -12.01
C LYS A 49 12.59 -7.60 -13.13
N LYS A 50 13.08 -7.75 -14.36
CA LYS A 50 12.25 -8.18 -15.49
C LYS A 50 11.55 -9.47 -15.09
N GLU A 51 10.23 -9.47 -15.23
CA GLU A 51 9.40 -10.66 -15.00
C GLU A 51 9.87 -11.77 -15.95
N THR A 52 10.00 -12.97 -15.42
CA THR A 52 10.19 -14.14 -16.27
C THR A 52 8.90 -14.36 -17.06
N PRO A 53 8.95 -14.49 -18.39
CA PRO A 53 7.76 -14.78 -19.17
C PRO A 53 7.06 -16.03 -18.63
N ALA A 54 5.84 -15.87 -18.15
CA ALA A 54 5.00 -16.95 -17.67
C ALA A 54 3.58 -16.77 -18.21
N ALA A 55 2.84 -17.85 -18.29
CA ALA A 55 1.46 -17.79 -18.75
C ALA A 55 0.58 -17.10 -17.72
N ILE A 56 -0.17 -16.12 -18.18
CA ILE A 56 -1.22 -15.45 -17.43
C ILE A 56 -2.52 -15.50 -18.23
N SER A 57 -3.63 -15.76 -17.60
CA SER A 57 -4.92 -15.88 -18.24
C SER A 57 -5.98 -15.01 -17.58
N LEU A 58 -6.87 -14.44 -18.39
CA LEU A 58 -8.02 -13.68 -17.97
C LEU A 58 -9.31 -14.48 -18.27
N CYS A 59 -10.03 -14.83 -17.23
CA CYS A 59 -11.37 -15.42 -17.33
C CYS A 59 -12.43 -14.37 -17.01
N LYS A 60 -13.37 -14.16 -17.94
CA LYS A 60 -14.48 -13.21 -17.78
C LYS A 60 -15.72 -13.97 -17.30
N ARG A 61 -15.94 -14.02 -15.98
CA ARG A 61 -17.15 -14.59 -15.38
C ARG A 61 -18.30 -13.58 -15.38
N ALA A 62 -19.51 -14.05 -15.09
CA ALA A 62 -20.69 -13.19 -15.01
C ALA A 62 -20.52 -12.09 -13.94
N ASP A 63 -20.00 -12.45 -12.78
CA ASP A 63 -19.89 -11.63 -11.57
C ASP A 63 -18.49 -11.07 -11.30
N ALA A 64 -17.45 -11.61 -11.95
CA ALA A 64 -16.06 -11.21 -11.69
C ALA A 64 -15.17 -11.33 -12.94
N TYR A 65 -14.04 -10.61 -12.91
CA TYR A 65 -12.87 -10.91 -13.72
C TYR A 65 -11.89 -11.71 -12.87
N VAL A 66 -11.50 -12.88 -13.35
CA VAL A 66 -10.53 -13.75 -12.67
C VAL A 66 -9.26 -13.81 -13.49
N VAL A 67 -8.14 -13.53 -12.84
CA VAL A 67 -6.81 -13.62 -13.43
C VAL A 67 -6.05 -14.73 -12.74
N SER A 68 -5.48 -15.65 -13.53
CA SER A 68 -4.75 -16.81 -12.99
C SER A 68 -3.39 -16.95 -13.66
N GLY A 69 -2.40 -17.31 -12.87
CA GLY A 69 -1.07 -17.72 -13.28
C GLY A 69 -0.70 -19.09 -12.68
N ALA A 70 0.58 -19.45 -12.72
CA ALA A 70 1.05 -20.76 -12.26
C ALA A 70 0.80 -20.98 -10.75
N HIS A 71 0.96 -19.95 -9.93
CA HIS A 71 0.95 -20.04 -8.46
C HIS A 71 -0.08 -19.10 -7.81
N PHE A 72 -0.86 -18.37 -8.61
CA PHE A 72 -1.81 -17.42 -8.08
C PHE A 72 -3.14 -17.42 -8.84
N SER A 73 -4.17 -16.98 -8.16
CA SER A 73 -5.46 -16.61 -8.75
C SER A 73 -5.99 -15.38 -8.02
N LEU A 74 -6.52 -14.42 -8.75
CA LEU A 74 -7.17 -13.26 -8.16
C LEU A 74 -8.49 -12.96 -8.86
N ALA A 75 -9.42 -12.35 -8.13
CA ALA A 75 -10.72 -11.99 -8.65
C ALA A 75 -11.07 -10.53 -8.32
N VAL A 76 -11.56 -9.80 -9.32
CA VAL A 76 -12.15 -8.47 -9.14
C VAL A 76 -13.64 -8.56 -9.42
N SER A 77 -14.44 -8.25 -8.41
CA SER A 77 -15.90 -8.28 -8.48
C SER A 77 -16.44 -7.19 -9.40
N LYS A 78 -17.27 -7.55 -10.35
CA LYS A 78 -17.97 -6.59 -11.23
C LYS A 78 -19.05 -5.82 -10.48
N LYS A 79 -19.63 -6.42 -9.44
CA LYS A 79 -20.69 -5.83 -8.64
C LYS A 79 -20.16 -4.78 -7.66
N THR A 80 -19.02 -5.05 -7.01
CA THR A 80 -18.45 -4.18 -5.97
C THR A 80 -17.22 -3.42 -6.41
N GLY A 81 -16.60 -3.77 -7.55
CA GLY A 81 -15.34 -3.17 -8.03
C GLY A 81 -14.11 -3.55 -7.20
N GLU A 82 -14.27 -4.35 -6.16
CA GLU A 82 -13.21 -4.71 -5.24
C GLU A 82 -12.35 -5.86 -5.78
N LEU A 83 -11.07 -5.85 -5.45
CA LEU A 83 -10.28 -7.07 -5.47
C LEU A 83 -10.81 -7.97 -4.35
N SER A 84 -11.63 -8.95 -4.71
CA SER A 84 -12.43 -9.74 -3.78
C SER A 84 -11.77 -11.02 -3.31
N SER A 85 -10.75 -11.50 -4.04
CA SER A 85 -9.95 -12.68 -3.71
C SER A 85 -8.55 -12.53 -4.28
N TYR A 86 -7.56 -13.00 -3.55
CA TYR A 86 -6.19 -13.17 -4.00
C TYR A 86 -5.60 -14.41 -3.35
N GLU A 87 -5.50 -15.48 -4.12
CA GLU A 87 -4.93 -16.74 -3.69
C GLU A 87 -3.49 -16.87 -4.18
N LEU A 88 -2.60 -17.32 -3.30
CA LEU A 88 -1.22 -17.67 -3.62
C LEU A 88 -0.97 -19.12 -3.15
N ASP A 89 -0.53 -19.98 -4.07
CA ASP A 89 -0.31 -21.41 -3.81
C ASP A 89 -1.51 -22.10 -3.11
N GLY A 90 -2.74 -21.73 -3.55
CA GLY A 90 -3.99 -22.27 -3.02
C GLY A 90 -4.42 -21.71 -1.65
N ARG A 91 -3.72 -20.68 -1.15
CA ARG A 91 -4.06 -20.02 0.10
C ARG A 91 -4.62 -18.62 -0.15
N GLU A 92 -5.84 -18.36 0.35
CA GLU A 92 -6.42 -17.02 0.29
C GLU A 92 -5.61 -16.04 1.18
N CYS A 93 -5.20 -14.92 0.58
CA CYS A 93 -4.40 -13.89 1.22
C CYS A 93 -5.24 -12.70 1.73
N LEU A 94 -6.49 -12.56 1.27
CA LEU A 94 -7.35 -11.45 1.65
C LEU A 94 -8.38 -11.89 2.68
N ARG A 95 -8.51 -11.12 3.75
CA ARG A 95 -9.60 -11.29 4.73
C ARG A 95 -10.90 -10.66 4.26
N SER A 96 -10.82 -9.62 3.43
CA SER A 96 -11.95 -8.87 2.89
C SER A 96 -11.56 -8.21 1.58
N GLY A 97 -12.53 -7.81 0.77
CA GLY A 97 -12.29 -7.09 -0.48
C GLY A 97 -11.48 -5.81 -0.28
N VAL A 98 -10.58 -5.54 -1.22
CA VAL A 98 -9.73 -4.35 -1.24
C VAL A 98 -10.36 -3.29 -2.15
N ARG A 99 -10.49 -2.07 -1.62
CA ARG A 99 -10.99 -0.88 -2.32
C ARG A 99 -10.16 0.35 -1.96
N PRO A 100 -10.20 1.43 -2.74
CA PRO A 100 -9.54 2.68 -2.38
C PRO A 100 -10.03 3.20 -1.03
N CYS A 101 -9.10 3.66 -0.20
CA CYS A 101 -9.38 4.26 1.09
C CYS A 101 -8.75 5.64 1.15
N PHE A 102 -9.57 6.67 1.37
CA PHE A 102 -9.12 8.07 1.47
C PHE A 102 -9.10 8.57 2.92
N GLY A 103 -9.56 7.73 3.85
CA GLY A 103 -9.59 8.06 5.27
C GLY A 103 -8.22 7.81 5.92
N ARG A 104 -7.81 8.76 6.76
CA ARG A 104 -6.66 8.62 7.67
C ARG A 104 -7.02 9.04 9.08
N ALA A 105 -6.18 8.71 10.05
CA ALA A 105 -6.30 9.24 11.39
C ALA A 105 -6.08 10.76 11.38
N ASN A 106 -6.86 11.46 12.19
CA ASN A 106 -6.71 12.90 12.33
C ASN A 106 -5.41 13.22 13.06
N ILE A 107 -4.70 14.23 12.59
CA ILE A 107 -3.58 14.83 13.32
C ILE A 107 -4.09 15.76 14.44
N ASP A 108 -3.20 16.15 15.36
CA ASP A 108 -3.60 16.94 16.53
C ASP A 108 -4.23 18.29 16.19
N ASN A 109 -3.75 18.96 15.14
CA ASN A 109 -4.33 20.22 14.67
C ASN A 109 -5.78 20.05 14.14
N GLU A 110 -6.09 18.90 13.58
CA GLU A 110 -7.46 18.58 13.13
C GLU A 110 -8.37 18.23 14.31
N ARG A 111 -7.80 17.82 15.46
CA ARG A 111 -8.55 17.56 16.70
C ARG A 111 -8.93 18.86 17.42
N ILE A 112 -8.11 19.90 17.35
CA ILE A 112 -8.41 21.20 17.97
C ILE A 112 -9.63 21.87 17.34
N ALA A 113 -9.87 21.64 16.06
CA ALA A 113 -11.11 22.04 15.37
C ALA A 113 -12.29 21.10 15.72
N GLN A 114 -12.24 20.39 16.86
CA GLN A 114 -13.28 19.44 17.24
C GLN A 114 -14.55 20.21 17.66
N ILE A 115 -15.42 20.39 16.68
CA ILE A 115 -16.84 20.50 16.95
C ILE A 115 -17.23 19.17 17.60
N PRO A 116 -17.76 19.18 18.83
CA PRO A 116 -17.91 17.96 19.65
C PRO A 116 -18.87 16.92 19.09
N PHE A 117 -19.53 17.22 17.96
CA PHE A 117 -20.53 16.34 17.37
C PHE A 117 -20.08 15.85 15.99
N ASP A 118 -19.77 14.57 15.88
CA ASP A 118 -19.41 13.91 14.61
C ASP A 118 -20.49 14.11 13.52
N PHE A 119 -21.74 14.25 13.95
CA PHE A 119 -22.87 14.62 13.10
C PHE A 119 -22.68 15.98 12.41
N VAL A 120 -22.30 17.02 13.16
CA VAL A 120 -22.08 18.37 12.59
C VAL A 120 -20.89 18.37 11.65
N ARG A 121 -19.81 17.66 12.00
CA ARG A 121 -18.63 17.48 11.12
C ARG A 121 -19.01 16.83 9.79
N THR A 122 -19.88 15.83 9.85
CA THR A 122 -20.38 15.17 8.65
C THR A 122 -21.24 16.10 7.81
N LEU A 123 -22.11 16.89 8.44
CA LEU A 123 -22.99 17.84 7.77
C LEU A 123 -22.21 18.94 7.03
N ILE A 124 -21.13 19.45 7.61
CA ILE A 124 -20.28 20.49 6.99
C ILE A 124 -19.15 19.92 6.12
N GLY A 125 -19.15 18.60 5.88
CA GLY A 125 -18.22 17.94 4.95
C GLY A 125 -16.82 17.63 5.49
N LEU A 126 -16.52 17.91 6.77
CA LEU A 126 -15.20 17.63 7.37
C LEU A 126 -14.86 16.13 7.44
N ASN A 127 -15.86 15.27 7.40
CA ASN A 127 -15.69 13.82 7.36
C ASN A 127 -15.80 13.23 5.94
N ALA A 128 -15.83 14.07 4.91
CA ALA A 128 -16.05 13.65 3.53
C ALA A 128 -15.06 12.55 3.09
N PHE A 129 -13.78 12.81 3.25
CA PHE A 129 -12.74 11.86 2.87
C PHE A 129 -12.71 10.59 3.74
N LYS A 130 -13.05 10.70 5.04
CA LYS A 130 -13.10 9.54 5.95
C LYS A 130 -14.08 8.48 5.46
N ASN A 131 -15.19 8.90 4.87
CA ASN A 131 -16.27 8.03 4.41
C ASN A 131 -16.28 7.81 2.89
N ALA A 132 -15.46 8.55 2.14
CA ALA A 132 -15.48 8.52 0.69
C ALA A 132 -15.30 7.09 0.13
N GLY A 133 -14.30 6.35 0.60
CA GLY A 133 -14.05 4.98 0.13
C GLY A 133 -15.22 4.01 0.38
N LYS A 134 -15.96 4.18 1.49
CA LYS A 134 -17.13 3.33 1.80
C LYS A 134 -18.34 3.66 0.93
N ALA A 135 -18.47 4.91 0.49
CA ALA A 135 -19.59 5.42 -0.31
C ALA A 135 -19.35 5.29 -1.82
N MET A 136 -18.24 4.72 -2.25
CA MET A 136 -17.93 4.54 -3.66
C MET A 136 -18.81 3.45 -4.28
N ILE A 137 -19.34 3.74 -5.48
CA ILE A 137 -20.14 2.83 -6.28
C ILE A 137 -19.40 2.58 -7.60
N PRO A 138 -19.13 1.32 -7.99
CA PRO A 138 -18.51 1.04 -9.28
C PRO A 138 -19.50 1.37 -10.40
N LEU A 139 -19.09 2.21 -11.33
CA LEU A 139 -19.85 2.56 -12.53
C LEU A 139 -19.55 1.58 -13.66
N GLU A 140 -18.29 1.19 -13.76
CA GLU A 140 -17.81 0.33 -14.82
C GLU A 140 -16.61 -0.47 -14.34
N VAL A 141 -16.56 -1.75 -14.71
CA VAL A 141 -15.41 -2.62 -14.49
C VAL A 141 -15.04 -3.26 -15.83
N THR A 142 -13.85 -2.98 -16.31
CA THR A 142 -13.34 -3.49 -17.58
C THR A 142 -12.06 -4.27 -17.38
N ALA A 143 -11.77 -5.21 -18.27
CA ALA A 143 -10.54 -5.98 -18.24
C ALA A 143 -9.98 -6.21 -19.63
N THR A 144 -8.68 -6.02 -19.77
CA THR A 144 -7.92 -6.26 -20.99
C THR A 144 -6.72 -7.13 -20.72
N GLN A 145 -6.49 -8.11 -21.57
CA GLN A 145 -5.32 -8.95 -21.53
C GLN A 145 -4.29 -8.45 -22.53
N GLY A 146 -3.14 -8.01 -22.03
CA GLY A 146 -1.97 -7.67 -22.82
C GLY A 146 -1.02 -8.86 -22.95
N LYS A 147 0.11 -8.64 -23.59
CA LYS A 147 1.16 -9.65 -23.77
C LYS A 147 1.83 -10.01 -22.44
N ASP A 148 2.12 -9.00 -21.61
CA ASP A 148 2.95 -9.13 -20.41
C ASP A 148 2.18 -8.85 -19.12
N ALA A 149 0.90 -8.50 -19.21
CA ALA A 149 0.06 -8.19 -18.05
C ALA A 149 -1.43 -8.25 -18.38
N VAL A 150 -2.25 -8.46 -17.36
CA VAL A 150 -3.68 -8.22 -17.41
C VAL A 150 -3.98 -6.93 -16.67
N LYS A 151 -4.76 -6.02 -17.29
CA LYS A 151 -5.23 -4.80 -16.65
C LYS A 151 -6.72 -4.90 -16.38
N ILE A 152 -7.11 -4.62 -15.14
CA ILE A 152 -8.52 -4.51 -14.76
C ILE A 152 -8.72 -3.10 -14.24
N THR A 153 -9.60 -2.34 -14.90
CA THR A 153 -9.89 -0.94 -14.56
C THR A 153 -11.29 -0.85 -13.99
N VAL A 154 -11.39 -0.19 -12.85
CA VAL A 154 -12.65 0.11 -12.17
C VAL A 154 -12.84 1.61 -12.12
N ARG A 155 -13.92 2.11 -12.69
CA ARG A 155 -14.36 3.49 -12.58
C ARG A 155 -15.41 3.61 -11.50
N TRP A 156 -15.19 4.53 -10.56
CA TRP A 156 -16.04 4.70 -9.39
C TRP A 156 -16.74 6.05 -9.42
N LEU A 157 -18.00 6.06 -9.04
CA LEU A 157 -18.69 7.26 -8.60
C LEU A 157 -18.36 7.45 -7.11
N CYS A 158 -17.83 8.61 -6.78
CA CYS A 158 -17.56 8.99 -5.40
C CYS A 158 -18.30 10.28 -5.07
N ARG A 159 -19.08 10.29 -4.00
CA ARG A 159 -19.92 11.45 -3.62
C ARG A 159 -19.12 12.74 -3.41
N TYR A 160 -17.84 12.62 -3.04
CA TYR A 160 -17.00 13.76 -2.64
C TYR A 160 -15.84 14.02 -3.61
N LEU A 161 -15.65 13.11 -4.56
CA LEU A 161 -14.64 13.19 -5.61
C LEU A 161 -15.40 12.92 -6.91
N ASP A 162 -15.15 13.69 -7.93
CA ASP A 162 -15.92 13.59 -9.17
C ASP A 162 -15.84 12.18 -9.76
N GLN A 163 -14.67 11.73 -10.13
CA GLN A 163 -14.42 10.35 -10.57
C GLN A 163 -13.15 9.81 -9.95
N VAL A 164 -13.18 8.54 -9.60
CA VAL A 164 -12.01 7.80 -9.15
C VAL A 164 -11.83 6.61 -10.08
N GLU A 165 -10.62 6.39 -10.52
CA GLU A 165 -10.25 5.20 -11.30
C GLU A 165 -9.21 4.40 -10.55
N THR A 166 -9.40 3.10 -10.51
CA THR A 166 -8.42 2.14 -9.97
C THR A 166 -8.05 1.18 -11.06
N THR A 167 -6.78 1.03 -11.34
CA THR A 167 -6.28 0.04 -12.30
C THR A 167 -5.41 -0.98 -11.58
N TYR A 168 -5.82 -2.23 -11.61
CA TYR A 168 -5.04 -3.38 -11.20
C TYR A 168 -4.22 -3.86 -12.39
N VAL A 169 -2.90 -3.81 -12.29
CA VAL A 169 -1.97 -4.33 -13.31
C VAL A 169 -1.39 -5.63 -12.78
N VAL A 170 -1.90 -6.75 -13.27
CA VAL A 170 -1.52 -8.08 -12.80
C VAL A 170 -0.43 -8.63 -13.70
N LEU A 171 0.70 -8.94 -13.11
CA LEU A 171 1.87 -9.50 -13.78
C LEU A 171 1.88 -11.03 -13.72
N PRO A 172 2.62 -11.72 -14.60
CA PRO A 172 2.72 -13.18 -14.62
C PRO A 172 3.23 -13.81 -13.32
N SER A 173 3.99 -13.07 -12.52
CA SER A 173 4.44 -13.49 -11.17
C SER A 173 3.33 -13.47 -10.11
N GLY A 174 2.17 -12.90 -10.41
CA GLY A 174 1.10 -12.63 -9.45
C GLY A 174 1.19 -11.25 -8.78
N ARG A 175 2.24 -10.48 -9.04
CA ARG A 175 2.33 -9.11 -8.52
C ARG A 175 1.24 -8.23 -9.15
N VAL A 176 0.64 -7.38 -8.31
CA VAL A 176 -0.44 -6.46 -8.66
C VAL A 176 -0.01 -5.03 -8.36
#